data_27ddfc13fbbd2cd1a63fe5dabbd4554c
#
_entry.id   27ddfc13fbbd2cd1a63fe5dabbd4554c
#
_cell.length_a   1.000
_cell.length_b   1.000
_cell.length_c   1.000
_cell.angle_alpha   90.00
_cell.angle_beta   90.00
_cell.angle_gamma   90.00
#
_symmetry.space_group_name_H-M   'P 1'
#
loop_
_entity.id
_entity.type
_entity.pdbx_description
1 polymer ?
#
loop_
_entity_poly.entity_id
_entity_poly.type
_entity_poly.pdbx_seq_one_letter_code
_entity_poly.pdbx_strand_id
1 'polypeptide(L)'
;MNIKQLQILDAVVRFGSYRKAAAHLRCSQSTITFQLKNLENSLGCFLFEKAGRHMVLTPAGRTALKEAQKILASHSVLMNLKGSKSSLTGRLR
;
A
#
# COMPACT_ATOMS: atom_id res chain seq x y z
N MET A 1 7.12 8.41 2.80
CA MET A 1 6.32 7.17 2.81
C MET A 1 5.11 7.36 3.69
N ASN A 2 3.97 6.89 3.26
CA ASN A 2 2.72 7.00 4.03
C ASN A 2 1.85 5.76 3.78
N ILE A 3 0.77 5.65 4.57
CA ILE A 3 -0.12 4.47 4.50
C ILE A 3 -0.74 4.31 3.12
N LYS A 4 -1.11 5.41 2.50
CA LYS A 4 -1.72 5.36 1.16
C LYS A 4 -0.78 4.70 0.16
N GLN A 5 0.49 5.03 0.20
CA GLN A 5 1.48 4.42 -0.69
C GLN A 5 1.63 2.93 -0.45
N LEU A 6 1.56 2.51 0.81
CA LEU A 6 1.63 1.09 1.15
C LEU A 6 0.37 0.35 0.68
N GLN A 7 -0.79 0.99 0.77
CA GLN A 7 -2.03 0.43 0.24
C GLN A 7 -1.95 0.26 -1.27
N ILE A 8 -1.34 1.22 -1.94
CA ILE A 8 -1.16 1.16 -3.38
C ILE A 8 -0.23 0.01 -3.76
N LEU A 9 0.88 -0.13 -3.07
CA LEU A 9 1.81 -1.24 -3.32
C LEU A 9 1.09 -2.59 -3.19
N ASP A 10 0.38 -2.77 -2.09
CA ASP A 10 -0.36 -4.00 -1.84
C ASP A 10 -1.40 -4.26 -2.93
N ALA A 11 -2.13 -3.23 -3.33
CA ALA A 11 -3.18 -3.36 -4.34
C ALA A 11 -2.61 -3.73 -5.72
N VAL A 12 -1.50 -3.11 -6.11
CA VAL A 12 -0.88 -3.41 -7.40
C VAL A 12 -0.46 -4.88 -7.46
N VAL A 13 0.11 -5.38 -6.38
CA VAL A 13 0.52 -6.78 -6.33
C VAL A 13 -0.70 -7.70 -6.30
N ARG A 14 -1.67 -7.37 -5.49
CA ARG A 14 -2.88 -8.20 -5.33
C ARG A 14 -3.69 -8.31 -6.63
N PHE A 15 -3.87 -7.21 -7.32
CA PHE A 15 -4.70 -7.18 -8.52
C PHE A 15 -3.91 -7.44 -9.81
N GLY A 16 -2.60 -7.39 -9.72
CA GLY A 16 -1.75 -7.76 -10.85
C GLY A 16 -1.59 -6.71 -11.92
N SER A 17 -2.14 -5.52 -11.75
CA SER A 17 -1.93 -4.43 -12.71
C SER A 17 -2.22 -3.08 -12.08
N TYR A 18 -1.61 -2.05 -12.63
CA TYR A 18 -1.83 -0.67 -12.21
C TYR A 18 -3.29 -0.26 -12.47
N ARG A 19 -3.81 -0.67 -13.61
CA ARG A 19 -5.18 -0.33 -13.98
C ARG A 19 -6.20 -0.91 -13.01
N LYS A 20 -6.06 -2.18 -12.67
CA LYS A 20 -6.99 -2.83 -11.76
C LYS A 20 -6.86 -2.27 -10.35
N ALA A 21 -5.63 -1.98 -9.92
CA ALA A 21 -5.42 -1.37 -8.62
C ALA A 21 -6.06 0.00 -8.55
N ALA A 22 -5.92 0.80 -9.62
CA ALA A 22 -6.52 2.12 -9.68
C ALA A 22 -8.04 2.04 -9.58
N ALA A 23 -8.64 1.10 -10.29
CA ALA A 23 -10.09 0.90 -10.24
C ALA A 23 -10.54 0.54 -8.82
N HIS A 24 -9.82 -0.35 -8.17
CA HIS A 24 -10.15 -0.78 -6.81
C HIS A 24 -10.03 0.38 -5.81
N LEU A 25 -8.99 1.18 -5.96
CA LEU A 25 -8.73 2.29 -5.04
C LEU A 25 -9.45 3.57 -5.45
N ARG A 26 -10.20 3.53 -6.54
CA ARG A 26 -10.98 4.67 -7.04
C ARG A 26 -10.10 5.89 -7.32
N CYS A 27 -9.01 5.65 -7.99
CA CYS A 27 -8.12 6.72 -8.41
C CYS A 27 -7.65 6.48 -9.84
N SER A 28 -6.91 7.42 -10.40
CA SER A 28 -6.38 7.28 -11.75
C SER A 28 -5.14 6.39 -11.75
N GLN A 29 -4.86 5.82 -12.90
CA GLN A 29 -3.64 5.06 -13.09
C GLN A 29 -2.40 5.93 -12.91
N SER A 30 -2.47 7.19 -13.30
CA SER A 30 -1.37 8.12 -13.10
C SER A 30 -1.11 8.36 -11.62
N THR A 31 -2.14 8.35 -10.79
CA THR A 31 -1.97 8.46 -9.34
C THR A 31 -1.20 7.25 -8.81
N ILE A 32 -1.52 6.05 -9.29
CA ILE A 32 -0.80 4.85 -8.89
C ILE A 32 0.68 4.98 -9.24
N THR A 33 0.97 5.35 -10.46
CA THR A 33 2.34 5.50 -10.95
C THR A 33 3.11 6.53 -10.13
N PHE A 34 2.48 7.67 -9.90
CA PHE A 34 3.10 8.77 -9.16
C PHE A 34 3.41 8.37 -7.72
N GLN A 35 2.45 7.75 -7.06
CA GLN A 35 2.64 7.37 -5.66
C GLN A 35 3.67 6.25 -5.50
N LEU A 36 3.69 5.29 -6.41
CA LEU A 36 4.71 4.24 -6.35
C LEU A 36 6.10 4.80 -6.61
N LYS A 37 6.23 5.76 -7.53
CA LYS A 37 7.50 6.38 -7.78
C LYS A 37 7.99 7.14 -6.54
N ASN A 38 7.09 7.83 -5.87
CA ASN A 38 7.44 8.53 -4.64
C ASN A 38 7.86 7.56 -3.54
N LEU A 39 7.19 6.43 -3.45
CA LEU A 39 7.56 5.40 -2.49
C LEU A 39 8.95 4.86 -2.79
N GLU A 40 9.23 4.57 -4.06
CA GLU A 40 10.56 4.10 -4.46
C GLU A 40 11.62 5.14 -4.13
N ASN A 41 11.34 6.40 -4.36
CA ASN A 41 12.27 7.48 -4.04
C ASN A 41 12.52 7.55 -2.53
N SER A 42 11.49 7.38 -1.72
CA SER A 42 11.65 7.39 -0.27
C SER A 42 12.49 6.22 0.22
N LEU A 43 12.33 5.07 -0.40
CA LEU A 43 13.05 3.87 0.02
C LEU A 43 14.43 3.73 -0.63
N GLY A 44 14.68 4.49 -1.69
CA GLY A 44 15.95 4.46 -2.39
C GLY A 44 16.18 3.21 -3.22
N CYS A 45 15.11 2.56 -3.65
CA CYS A 45 15.22 1.35 -4.48
C CYS A 45 13.99 1.19 -5.34
N PHE A 46 14.14 0.42 -6.42
CA PHE A 46 13.01 0.07 -7.26
C PHE A 46 12.26 -1.11 -6.65
N LEU A 47 10.95 -1.02 -6.65
CA LEU A 47 10.10 -2.09 -6.11
C LEU A 47 9.60 -3.02 -7.20
N PHE A 48 9.51 -2.52 -8.43
CA PHE A 48 9.06 -3.30 -9.57
C PHE A 48 10.06 -3.20 -10.71
N GLU A 49 10.09 -4.23 -11.53
CA GLU A 49 10.90 -4.24 -12.75
C GLU A 49 10.13 -4.93 -13.85
N LYS A 50 10.47 -4.63 -15.09
CA LYS A 50 9.82 -5.26 -16.20
C LYS A 50 10.40 -6.64 -16.46
N ALA A 51 9.53 -7.61 -16.67
CA ALA A 51 9.91 -8.94 -17.10
C ALA A 51 9.04 -9.25 -18.30
N GLY A 52 9.55 -8.98 -19.52
CA GLY A 52 8.77 -9.08 -20.74
C GLY A 52 7.67 -8.04 -20.73
N ARG A 53 6.42 -8.47 -20.79
CA ARG A 53 5.27 -7.56 -20.78
C ARG A 53 4.70 -7.36 -19.41
N HIS A 54 5.27 -7.97 -18.41
CA HIS A 54 4.74 -7.91 -17.05
C HIS A 54 5.64 -7.11 -16.13
N MET A 55 5.06 -6.61 -15.07
CA MET A 55 5.83 -6.00 -14.00
C MET A 55 5.91 -7.01 -12.88
N VAL A 56 7.10 -7.21 -12.36
CA VAL A 56 7.33 -8.15 -11.25
C VAL A 56 8.03 -7.41 -10.12
N LEU A 57 7.89 -7.91 -8.91
CA LEU A 57 8.58 -7.32 -7.78
C LEU A 57 10.06 -7.61 -7.86
N THR A 58 10.86 -6.60 -7.54
CA THR A 58 12.29 -6.80 -7.31
C THR A 58 12.48 -7.52 -5.97
N PRO A 59 13.67 -8.00 -5.64
CA PRO A 59 13.92 -8.52 -4.30
C PRO A 59 13.59 -7.49 -3.21
N ALA A 60 13.93 -6.21 -3.44
CA ALA A 60 13.57 -5.14 -2.52
C ALA A 60 12.06 -4.99 -2.44
N GLY A 61 11.38 -5.12 -3.57
CA GLY A 61 9.91 -5.04 -3.62
C GLY A 61 9.25 -6.14 -2.80
N ARG A 62 9.80 -7.34 -2.85
CA ARG A 62 9.25 -8.45 -2.05
C ARG A 62 9.39 -8.18 -0.56
N THR A 63 10.53 -7.67 -0.15
CA THR A 63 10.74 -7.29 1.25
C THR A 63 9.81 -6.15 1.64
N ALA A 64 9.70 -5.14 0.78
CA ALA A 64 8.85 -3.99 1.04
C ALA A 64 7.38 -4.41 1.17
N LEU A 65 6.92 -5.31 0.30
CA LEU A 65 5.54 -5.79 0.36
C LEU A 65 5.28 -6.52 1.67
N LYS A 66 6.18 -7.37 2.08
CA LYS A 66 6.04 -8.12 3.32
C LYS A 66 5.92 -7.18 4.52
N GLU A 67 6.80 -6.19 4.58
CA GLU A 67 6.75 -5.22 5.67
C GLU A 67 5.53 -4.31 5.57
N ALA A 68 5.15 -3.90 4.36
CA ALA A 68 3.96 -3.09 4.15
C ALA A 68 2.71 -3.82 4.64
N GLN A 69 2.62 -5.11 4.39
CA GLN A 69 1.47 -5.90 4.84
C GLN A 69 1.37 -5.94 6.36
N LYS A 70 2.51 -6.00 7.05
CA LYS A 70 2.53 -5.95 8.51
C LYS A 70 2.05 -4.59 9.02
N ILE A 71 2.52 -3.52 8.39
CA ILE A 71 2.13 -2.17 8.75
C ILE A 71 0.63 -1.97 8.50
N LEU A 72 0.14 -2.44 7.36
CA LEU A 72 -1.27 -2.31 7.02
C LEU A 72 -2.16 -3.10 7.97
N ALA A 73 -1.69 -4.25 8.42
CA ALA A 73 -2.43 -5.05 9.40
C ALA A 73 -2.56 -4.28 10.72
N SER A 74 -1.47 -3.67 11.18
CA SER A 74 -1.49 -2.86 12.38
C SER A 74 -2.34 -1.61 12.21
N HIS A 75 -2.26 -1.00 11.04
CA HIS A 75 -3.08 0.16 10.70
C HIS A 75 -4.58 -0.20 10.77
N SER A 76 -4.93 -1.37 10.26
CA SER A 76 -6.31 -1.84 10.30
C SER A 76 -6.80 -2.04 11.73
N VAL A 77 -5.95 -2.55 12.60
CA VAL A 77 -6.29 -2.72 14.01
C VAL A 77 -6.58 -1.35 14.63
N LEU A 78 -5.74 -0.37 14.35
CA LEU A 78 -5.94 0.98 14.87
C LEU A 78 -7.23 1.60 14.35
N MET A 79 -7.53 1.41 13.08
CA MET A 79 -8.75 1.97 12.48
C MET A 79 -10.00 1.30 13.04
N ASN A 80 -9.90 0.06 13.43
CA ASN A 80 -11.03 -0.65 14.05
C ASN A 80 -11.36 -0.11 15.43
N LEU A 81 -10.42 0.52 16.12
CA LEU A 81 -10.69 1.16 17.40
C LEU A 81 -11.66 2.32 17.22
N LYS A 82 -11.64 2.97 16.07
CA LYS A 82 -12.56 4.07 15.83
C LYS A 82 -13.99 3.61 15.81
N GLY A 83 -14.25 2.36 15.47
CA GLY A 83 -15.60 1.84 15.44
C GLY A 83 -16.12 1.41 16.79
N SER A 84 -15.29 1.44 17.82
CA SER A 84 -15.67 1.01 19.13
C SER A 84 -16.05 2.20 19.99
N LYS A 85 -17.31 2.56 20.01
CA LYS A 85 -17.77 3.70 20.75
C LYS A 85 -17.54 3.59 22.22
N SER A 86 -17.69 2.44 22.75
CA SER A 86 -17.50 2.26 24.19
C SER A 86 -16.06 2.50 24.59
N SER A 87 -15.10 2.14 23.76
CA SER A 87 -13.74 2.42 24.06
C SER A 87 -13.49 3.88 24.07
N LEU A 88 -14.05 4.61 23.14
CA LEU A 88 -13.85 6.03 23.06
C LEU A 88 -14.52 6.76 24.17
N THR A 89 -15.73 6.46 24.48
CA THR A 89 -16.44 7.20 25.48
C THR A 89 -16.01 6.82 26.86
N GLY A 90 -15.69 5.63 27.10
CA GLY A 90 -15.36 5.21 28.42
C GLY A 90 -13.98 5.50 28.84
N ARG A 91 -13.12 5.67 27.99
CA ARG A 91 -11.84 5.81 28.35
C ARG A 91 -11.29 7.02 28.31
N LEU A 92 -11.82 7.79 27.72
CA LEU A 92 -11.34 9.03 27.70
C LEU A 92 -11.24 9.62 28.91
N ARG A 93 -10.99 9.21 29.74
CA ARG A 93 -10.90 9.82 30.87
C ARG A 93 -9.89 9.46 31.49
#